data_5102d28297d17176cb54c2439cf62733
#
_entry.id   5102d28297d17176cb54c2439cf62733
#
_cell.length_a   1.000
_cell.length_b   1.000
_cell.length_c   1.000
_cell.angle_alpha   90.00
_cell.angle_beta   90.00
_cell.angle_gamma   90.00
#
_symmetry.space_group_name_H-M   'P 1'
#
loop_
_entity.id
_entity.type
_entity.pdbx_description
1 polymer ?
#
loop_
_entity_poly.entity_id
_entity_poly.type
_entity_poly.pdbx_seq_one_letter_code
_entity_poly.pdbx_strand_id
1 'polypeptide(L)'
;MNKLIKVVLLLSLLNAQPDIDWFTSYNGSGEESHGHFIIKCDDGGFLQIGETNFLPNSKILVVKTNSEGQFLWSKEINSGGHNLGNSAIELEDGYLVCGALNRNSSLIKLNKNSGDVIWTQTFNNGGTDAFEHAAWTPNGIAVVGYRYAQDSNNTFYAEGQGYMMFLDYDGNEISSLNLNQYISQAYRVKYLNDHLIISGLTEEALDFKAIKMSLDGNIIWHNEYGGNNYDHCFGMDVSSDGSIFLAGHTLSGTENWDTYTMKLDFDGNLIWDRKVGNPRGFNPQYIHDEAWGIKATNDGGCVTIAGTGDEYAYSECNGNDCSDVWNAYLIKFNNQGNIDWQETFSSLDVSNQNYDWAGEDIALTDDGGAIIAVDNGRFGFLKISNIQNILNGDLNNDNTLNVLDVVLMVNVILDDNSYLPEADLNLDGAINVLDVINLINLILN
;
A
#
# COMPACT_ATOMS: atom_id res chain seq x y z
N MET A 1 26.50 56.79 -6.06
CA MET A 1 25.66 55.76 -6.70
C MET A 1 25.96 54.42 -6.04
N ASN A 2 25.22 54.09 -4.99
CA ASN A 2 25.38 52.82 -4.28
C ASN A 2 24.44 51.77 -4.95
N LYS A 3 25.05 50.78 -5.58
CA LYS A 3 24.31 49.60 -6.06
C LYS A 3 23.99 48.71 -4.87
N LEU A 4 22.74 48.64 -4.46
CA LEU A 4 22.21 47.62 -3.59
C LEU A 4 22.22 46.28 -4.35
N ILE A 5 23.06 45.36 -3.95
CA ILE A 5 23.01 43.98 -4.39
C ILE A 5 21.90 43.33 -3.55
N LYS A 6 20.75 43.03 -4.17
CA LYS A 6 19.73 42.14 -3.59
C LYS A 6 20.27 40.71 -3.68
N VAL A 7 20.73 40.18 -2.57
CA VAL A 7 20.96 38.74 -2.42
C VAL A 7 19.59 38.10 -2.23
N VAL A 8 19.10 37.47 -3.28
CA VAL A 8 17.94 36.55 -3.18
C VAL A 8 18.53 35.27 -2.58
N LEU A 9 18.31 35.04 -1.27
CA LEU A 9 18.46 33.72 -0.70
C LEU A 9 17.34 32.86 -1.29
N LEU A 10 17.66 32.00 -2.25
CA LEU A 10 16.85 30.81 -2.50
C LEU A 10 17.04 29.90 -1.27
N LEU A 11 16.12 29.93 -0.32
CA LEU A 11 15.87 28.83 0.57
C LEU A 11 15.30 27.70 -0.30
N SER A 12 16.13 26.80 -0.79
CA SER A 12 15.66 25.47 -1.14
C SER A 12 15.08 24.89 0.16
N LEU A 13 13.79 24.70 0.19
CA LEU A 13 13.16 23.80 1.14
C LEU A 13 13.80 22.43 0.85
N LEU A 14 14.82 22.09 1.62
CA LEU A 14 15.29 20.72 1.71
C LEU A 14 14.11 19.97 2.36
N ASN A 15 13.36 19.22 1.58
CA ASN A 15 12.46 18.23 2.12
C ASN A 15 13.32 17.35 3.03
N ALA A 16 12.91 17.23 4.29
CA ALA A 16 13.58 16.33 5.21
C ALA A 16 13.46 14.92 4.63
N GLN A 17 14.58 14.21 4.57
CA GLN A 17 14.55 12.80 4.18
C GLN A 17 13.84 12.00 5.28
N PRO A 18 13.20 10.85 4.92
CA PRO A 18 12.58 10.00 5.91
C PRO A 18 13.63 9.43 6.88
N ASP A 19 13.26 9.39 8.15
CA ASP A 19 14.05 8.80 9.23
C ASP A 19 13.27 7.63 9.85
N ILE A 20 13.99 6.63 10.39
CA ILE A 20 13.37 5.54 11.14
C ILE A 20 12.98 6.06 12.54
N ASP A 21 11.69 6.04 12.83
CA ASP A 21 11.19 6.31 14.18
C ASP A 21 11.35 5.09 15.08
N TRP A 22 10.92 3.94 14.59
CA TRP A 22 11.07 2.65 15.27
C TRP A 22 10.87 1.47 14.32
N PHE A 23 11.38 0.31 14.73
CA PHE A 23 11.15 -0.98 14.10
C PHE A 23 10.81 -2.05 15.14
N THR A 24 9.86 -2.90 14.80
CA THR A 24 9.53 -4.10 15.59
C THR A 24 9.12 -5.24 14.66
N SER A 25 9.21 -6.48 15.12
CA SER A 25 8.78 -7.63 14.33
C SER A 25 8.16 -8.73 15.18
N TYR A 26 7.22 -9.46 14.58
CA TYR A 26 6.48 -10.53 15.25
C TYR A 26 6.46 -11.79 14.39
N ASN A 27 6.43 -12.96 15.03
CA ASN A 27 6.31 -14.24 14.36
C ASN A 27 4.96 -14.89 14.64
N GLY A 28 4.53 -15.71 13.69
CA GLY A 28 3.57 -16.76 13.95
C GLY A 28 4.21 -18.00 14.62
N SER A 29 3.48 -19.10 14.64
CA SER A 29 3.94 -20.37 15.21
C SER A 29 4.89 -21.15 14.29
N GLY A 30 5.09 -20.67 13.04
CA GLY A 30 6.00 -21.29 12.08
C GLY A 30 7.46 -20.87 12.26
N GLU A 31 8.35 -21.48 11.48
CA GLU A 31 9.76 -21.10 11.45
C GLU A 31 9.96 -19.73 10.82
N GLU A 32 9.16 -19.43 9.79
CA GLU A 32 9.16 -18.15 9.05
C GLU A 32 7.75 -17.57 8.99
N SER A 33 7.68 -16.26 8.84
CA SER A 33 6.43 -15.52 8.65
C SER A 33 6.66 -14.38 7.68
N HIS A 34 5.76 -14.20 6.72
CA HIS A 34 5.85 -13.22 5.65
C HIS A 34 4.65 -12.29 5.69
N GLY A 35 4.89 -11.01 5.90
CA GLY A 35 3.85 -9.99 5.97
C GLY A 35 3.77 -9.21 4.67
N HIS A 36 2.67 -9.34 3.95
CA HIS A 36 2.49 -8.80 2.60
C HIS A 36 1.68 -7.51 2.52
N PHE A 37 0.89 -7.21 3.55
CA PHE A 37 -0.04 -6.09 3.50
C PHE A 37 -0.19 -5.43 4.86
N ILE A 38 -0.26 -4.10 4.88
CA ILE A 38 -0.38 -3.33 6.13
C ILE A 38 -1.41 -2.22 6.00
N ILE A 39 -2.21 -2.02 7.04
CA ILE A 39 -3.10 -0.87 7.16
C ILE A 39 -2.84 -0.11 8.47
N LYS A 40 -3.03 1.19 8.41
CA LYS A 40 -3.28 2.02 9.58
C LYS A 40 -4.74 1.86 9.98
N CYS A 41 -4.98 1.62 11.26
CA CYS A 41 -6.33 1.45 11.81
C CYS A 41 -6.86 2.75 12.41
N ASP A 42 -8.19 2.85 12.56
CA ASP A 42 -8.87 4.01 13.16
C ASP A 42 -8.43 4.30 14.61
N ASP A 43 -7.98 3.27 15.34
CA ASP A 43 -7.43 3.41 16.68
C ASP A 43 -5.98 3.95 16.73
N GLY A 44 -5.44 4.34 15.57
CA GLY A 44 -4.06 4.78 15.39
C GLY A 44 -3.02 3.66 15.37
N GLY A 45 -3.39 2.43 15.65
CA GLY A 45 -2.50 1.26 15.56
C GLY A 45 -2.41 0.69 14.15
N PHE A 46 -1.74 -0.47 14.01
CA PHE A 46 -1.47 -1.07 12.71
C PHE A 46 -1.89 -2.53 12.67
N LEU A 47 -2.40 -2.96 11.52
CA LEU A 47 -2.74 -4.36 11.25
C LEU A 47 -1.92 -4.83 10.04
N GLN A 48 -1.14 -5.90 10.22
CA GLN A 48 -0.39 -6.54 9.15
C GLN A 48 -0.94 -7.93 8.87
N ILE A 49 -1.00 -8.29 7.59
CA ILE A 49 -1.55 -9.54 7.09
C ILE A 49 -0.53 -10.25 6.22
N GLY A 50 -0.52 -11.57 6.27
CA GLY A 50 0.32 -12.44 5.47
C GLY A 50 0.18 -13.88 5.93
N GLU A 51 1.27 -14.63 5.95
CA GLU A 51 1.28 -16.02 6.36
C GLU A 51 2.42 -16.39 7.29
N THR A 52 2.25 -17.49 7.99
CA THR A 52 3.30 -18.19 8.73
C THR A 52 3.38 -19.64 8.26
N ASN A 53 4.57 -20.21 8.24
CA ASN A 53 4.98 -21.38 7.48
C ASN A 53 4.84 -21.18 5.96
N PHE A 54 5.63 -21.93 5.21
CA PHE A 54 5.59 -21.91 3.75
C PHE A 54 4.81 -23.13 3.20
N LEU A 55 4.65 -23.15 1.89
CA LEU A 55 4.07 -24.30 1.20
C LEU A 55 4.63 -25.65 1.71
N PRO A 56 3.82 -26.70 1.85
CA PRO A 56 2.41 -26.77 1.43
C PRO A 56 1.38 -26.48 2.55
N ASN A 57 1.80 -26.08 3.73
CA ASN A 57 0.95 -25.97 4.91
C ASN A 57 1.04 -24.60 5.59
N SER A 58 0.92 -23.54 4.81
CA SER A 58 0.88 -22.17 5.33
C SER A 58 -0.39 -21.91 6.15
N LYS A 59 -0.33 -20.91 7.02
CA LYS A 59 -1.47 -20.39 7.76
C LYS A 59 -1.53 -18.89 7.55
N ILE A 60 -2.71 -18.32 7.43
CA ILE A 60 -2.87 -16.87 7.47
C ILE A 60 -2.41 -16.41 8.86
N LEU A 61 -1.56 -15.40 8.90
CA LEU A 61 -1.19 -14.70 10.12
C LEU A 61 -1.69 -13.26 10.03
N VAL A 62 -2.31 -12.79 11.09
CA VAL A 62 -2.72 -11.40 11.28
C VAL A 62 -2.12 -10.91 12.59
N VAL A 63 -1.45 -9.76 12.56
CA VAL A 63 -0.83 -9.15 13.74
C VAL A 63 -1.34 -7.73 13.90
N LYS A 64 -1.86 -7.39 15.09
CA LYS A 64 -2.30 -6.05 15.47
C LYS A 64 -1.35 -5.45 16.50
N THR A 65 -0.98 -4.20 16.27
CA THR A 65 -0.18 -3.39 17.20
C THR A 65 -0.92 -2.09 17.54
N ASN A 66 -0.47 -1.39 18.59
CA ASN A 66 -0.85 0.00 18.83
C ASN A 66 0.00 0.96 17.95
N SER A 67 -0.17 2.27 18.13
CA SER A 67 0.55 3.33 17.39
C SER A 67 2.06 3.34 17.63
N GLU A 68 2.52 2.84 18.79
CA GLU A 68 3.96 2.71 19.11
C GLU A 68 4.54 1.36 18.66
N GLY A 69 3.81 0.57 17.88
CA GLY A 69 4.24 -0.74 17.42
C GLY A 69 4.21 -1.85 18.47
N GLN A 70 3.62 -1.61 19.66
CA GLN A 70 3.52 -2.61 20.71
C GLN A 70 2.44 -3.63 20.37
N PHE A 71 2.74 -4.90 20.59
CA PHE A 71 1.84 -6.02 20.31
C PHE A 71 0.52 -5.91 21.10
N LEU A 72 -0.59 -6.07 20.40
CA LEU A 72 -1.91 -6.18 21.01
C LEU A 72 -2.45 -7.59 20.94
N TRP A 73 -2.53 -8.15 19.73
CA TRP A 73 -2.95 -9.54 19.50
C TRP A 73 -2.44 -10.06 18.15
N SER A 74 -2.44 -11.37 18.00
CA SER A 74 -2.26 -12.03 16.70
C SER A 74 -3.25 -13.17 16.53
N LYS A 75 -3.54 -13.51 15.27
CA LYS A 75 -4.43 -14.60 14.90
C LYS A 75 -3.82 -15.44 13.79
N GLU A 76 -3.72 -16.74 14.02
CA GLU A 76 -3.45 -17.72 12.97
C GLU A 76 -4.76 -18.36 12.52
N ILE A 77 -4.95 -18.47 11.20
CA ILE A 77 -6.14 -19.06 10.60
C ILE A 77 -5.67 -20.16 9.63
N ASN A 78 -6.23 -21.33 9.79
CA ASN A 78 -5.82 -22.53 9.07
C ASN A 78 -7.02 -23.42 8.76
N SER A 79 -7.10 -23.90 7.52
CA SER A 79 -8.07 -24.91 7.09
C SER A 79 -7.40 -26.17 6.53
N GLY A 80 -6.10 -26.35 6.80
CA GLY A 80 -5.26 -27.35 6.15
C GLY A 80 -4.76 -26.90 4.79
N GLY A 81 -3.67 -27.47 4.31
CA GLY A 81 -3.09 -27.12 3.01
C GLY A 81 -2.54 -25.68 2.95
N HIS A 82 -2.58 -25.09 1.77
CA HIS A 82 -2.06 -23.75 1.51
C HIS A 82 -3.11 -22.68 1.81
N ASN A 83 -2.76 -21.74 2.69
CA ASN A 83 -3.59 -20.62 3.10
C ASN A 83 -2.79 -19.31 2.91
N LEU A 84 -3.41 -18.30 2.33
CA LEU A 84 -2.81 -17.01 2.02
C LEU A 84 -3.63 -15.88 2.64
N GLY A 85 -2.94 -14.92 3.27
CA GLY A 85 -3.52 -13.66 3.71
C GLY A 85 -3.02 -12.54 2.83
N ASN A 86 -3.84 -12.03 1.90
CA ASN A 86 -3.38 -11.09 0.87
C ASN A 86 -3.61 -9.63 1.26
N SER A 87 -4.71 -9.33 1.96
CA SER A 87 -5.02 -7.96 2.40
C SER A 87 -6.07 -7.93 3.50
N ALA A 88 -6.33 -6.75 4.03
CA ALA A 88 -7.49 -6.49 4.88
C ALA A 88 -8.01 -5.07 4.71
N ILE A 89 -9.29 -4.89 5.03
CA ILE A 89 -9.89 -3.57 5.25
C ILE A 89 -10.46 -3.50 6.67
N GLU A 90 -10.45 -2.30 7.23
CA GLU A 90 -11.15 -2.03 8.47
C GLU A 90 -12.60 -1.69 8.20
N LEU A 91 -13.51 -2.34 8.94
CA LEU A 91 -14.93 -2.08 8.96
C LEU A 91 -15.29 -1.43 10.30
N GLU A 92 -16.48 -0.88 10.43
CA GLU A 92 -16.96 -0.28 11.68
C GLU A 92 -16.82 -1.26 12.87
N ASP A 93 -17.16 -2.54 12.66
CA ASP A 93 -17.28 -3.57 13.69
C ASP A 93 -16.23 -4.71 13.60
N GLY A 94 -15.22 -4.59 12.76
CA GLY A 94 -14.21 -5.64 12.58
C GLY A 94 -13.17 -5.33 11.53
N TYR A 95 -12.32 -6.33 11.26
CA TYR A 95 -11.44 -6.36 10.10
C TYR A 95 -11.91 -7.43 9.15
N LEU A 96 -11.95 -7.14 7.85
CA LEU A 96 -12.22 -8.13 6.80
C LEU A 96 -10.91 -8.49 6.12
N VAL A 97 -10.44 -9.70 6.33
CA VAL A 97 -9.25 -10.27 5.67
C VAL A 97 -9.66 -10.94 4.38
N CYS A 98 -8.97 -10.62 3.30
CA CYS A 98 -9.06 -11.24 1.99
C CYS A 98 -7.91 -12.22 1.82
N GLY A 99 -8.16 -13.36 1.17
CA GLY A 99 -7.12 -14.34 0.91
C GLY A 99 -7.65 -15.66 0.38
N ALA A 100 -6.94 -16.72 0.71
CA ALA A 100 -7.34 -18.08 0.38
C ALA A 100 -7.22 -19.00 1.59
N LEU A 101 -8.17 -19.91 1.76
CA LEU A 101 -8.12 -21.03 2.68
C LEU A 101 -8.14 -22.33 1.90
N ASN A 102 -7.06 -23.13 2.07
CA ASN A 102 -6.85 -24.35 1.31
C ASN A 102 -7.06 -24.15 -0.20
N ARG A 103 -6.45 -23.04 -0.74
CA ARG A 103 -6.52 -22.66 -2.17
C ARG A 103 -7.90 -22.24 -2.67
N ASN A 104 -8.82 -21.90 -1.79
CA ASN A 104 -10.13 -21.38 -2.16
C ASN A 104 -10.27 -19.94 -1.69
N SER A 105 -10.77 -19.07 -2.56
CA SER A 105 -11.04 -17.67 -2.21
C SER A 105 -11.79 -17.56 -0.90
N SER A 106 -11.30 -16.79 0.03
CA SER A 106 -11.87 -16.72 1.36
C SER A 106 -11.89 -15.30 1.91
N LEU A 107 -12.93 -15.04 2.69
CA LEU A 107 -13.14 -13.83 3.46
C LEU A 107 -13.27 -14.21 4.92
N ILE A 108 -12.55 -13.51 5.78
CA ILE A 108 -12.55 -13.80 7.21
C ILE A 108 -12.77 -12.48 7.96
N LYS A 109 -13.87 -12.39 8.70
CA LYS A 109 -14.14 -11.24 9.57
C LYS A 109 -13.59 -11.50 10.96
N LEU A 110 -12.78 -10.55 11.44
CA LEU A 110 -12.14 -10.61 12.76
C LEU A 110 -12.69 -9.51 13.67
N ASN A 111 -12.79 -9.81 14.94
CA ASN A 111 -13.10 -8.84 15.98
C ASN A 111 -11.94 -7.85 16.16
N LYS A 112 -12.21 -6.53 16.19
CA LYS A 112 -11.18 -5.49 16.33
C LYS A 112 -10.31 -5.65 17.59
N ASN A 113 -10.91 -6.02 18.72
CA ASN A 113 -10.23 -6.00 20.00
C ASN A 113 -9.47 -7.29 20.32
N SER A 114 -9.96 -8.44 19.83
CA SER A 114 -9.39 -9.74 20.20
C SER A 114 -8.77 -10.51 19.04
N GLY A 115 -9.01 -10.09 17.79
CA GLY A 115 -8.63 -10.87 16.62
C GLY A 115 -9.41 -12.17 16.44
N ASP A 116 -10.44 -12.42 17.26
CA ASP A 116 -11.24 -13.65 17.13
C ASP A 116 -12.05 -13.64 15.84
N VAL A 117 -12.12 -14.80 15.19
CA VAL A 117 -12.91 -14.97 13.97
C VAL A 117 -14.38 -14.84 14.31
N ILE A 118 -15.06 -13.87 13.69
CA ILE A 118 -16.50 -13.69 13.79
C ILE A 118 -17.19 -14.62 12.81
N TRP A 119 -16.75 -14.60 11.54
CA TRP A 119 -17.21 -15.53 10.51
C TRP A 119 -16.13 -15.75 9.45
N THR A 120 -16.27 -16.84 8.71
CA THR A 120 -15.45 -17.18 7.54
C THR A 120 -16.36 -17.62 6.42
N GLN A 121 -16.11 -17.10 5.23
CA GLN A 121 -16.76 -17.54 3.99
C GLN A 121 -15.70 -18.02 3.01
N THR A 122 -15.93 -19.16 2.38
CA THR A 122 -15.01 -19.77 1.43
C THR A 122 -15.77 -20.15 0.16
N PHE A 123 -15.21 -19.75 -0.98
CA PHE A 123 -15.78 -19.94 -2.30
C PHE A 123 -14.87 -20.88 -3.10
N ASN A 124 -15.38 -22.06 -3.42
CA ASN A 124 -14.62 -23.07 -4.17
C ASN A 124 -15.12 -23.10 -5.61
N ASN A 125 -14.30 -22.66 -6.54
CA ASN A 125 -14.60 -22.66 -7.96
C ASN A 125 -13.87 -23.81 -8.71
N GLY A 126 -13.05 -24.58 -8.01
CA GLY A 126 -12.26 -25.69 -8.57
C GLY A 126 -10.97 -25.19 -9.24
N GLY A 127 -9.86 -25.28 -8.53
CA GLY A 127 -8.55 -24.75 -8.93
C GLY A 127 -7.91 -24.02 -7.76
N THR A 128 -6.96 -23.16 -8.03
CA THR A 128 -6.43 -22.22 -7.05
C THR A 128 -7.12 -20.88 -7.22
N ASP A 129 -7.83 -20.46 -6.18
CA ASP A 129 -8.61 -19.23 -6.15
C ASP A 129 -8.13 -18.39 -4.95
N ALA A 130 -8.07 -17.07 -5.11
CA ALA A 130 -7.82 -16.16 -4.00
C ALA A 130 -8.60 -14.86 -4.17
N PHE A 131 -9.01 -14.25 -3.06
CA PHE A 131 -9.32 -12.82 -3.02
C PHE A 131 -8.07 -12.05 -2.66
N GLU A 132 -7.80 -11.00 -3.44
CA GLU A 132 -6.60 -10.19 -3.28
C GLU A 132 -6.88 -8.93 -2.47
N HIS A 133 -7.99 -8.25 -2.75
CA HIS A 133 -8.28 -6.98 -2.09
C HIS A 133 -9.78 -6.70 -2.00
N ALA A 134 -10.17 -5.87 -1.04
CA ALA A 134 -11.52 -5.37 -0.88
C ALA A 134 -11.56 -3.85 -0.80
N ALA A 135 -12.71 -3.28 -1.18
CA ALA A 135 -13.04 -1.88 -0.97
C ALA A 135 -14.42 -1.75 -0.35
N TRP A 136 -14.53 -0.87 0.64
CA TRP A 136 -15.82 -0.43 1.13
C TRP A 136 -16.52 0.43 0.07
N THR A 137 -17.83 0.26 -0.08
CA THR A 137 -18.68 1.07 -0.96
C THR A 137 -19.98 1.41 -0.21
N PRO A 138 -20.72 2.45 -0.61
CA PRO A 138 -22.01 2.78 0.03
C PRO A 138 -23.04 1.65 -0.03
N ASN A 139 -22.87 0.66 -0.93
CA ASN A 139 -23.82 -0.44 -1.14
C ASN A 139 -23.34 -1.77 -0.53
N GLY A 140 -22.19 -1.79 0.16
CA GLY A 140 -21.57 -3.00 0.70
C GLY A 140 -20.06 -3.06 0.40
N ILE A 141 -19.56 -4.26 0.15
CA ILE A 141 -18.12 -4.51 -0.04
C ILE A 141 -17.90 -5.04 -1.46
N ALA A 142 -16.94 -4.44 -2.17
CA ALA A 142 -16.44 -4.93 -3.43
C ALA A 142 -15.15 -5.71 -3.20
N VAL A 143 -15.05 -6.95 -3.65
CA VAL A 143 -13.88 -7.81 -3.49
C VAL A 143 -13.38 -8.25 -4.86
N VAL A 144 -12.06 -8.21 -5.06
CA VAL A 144 -11.42 -8.65 -6.30
C VAL A 144 -10.39 -9.73 -6.03
N GLY A 145 -10.05 -10.47 -7.07
CA GLY A 145 -9.05 -11.52 -7.03
C GLY A 145 -9.03 -12.31 -8.33
N TYR A 146 -8.71 -13.57 -8.21
CA TYR A 146 -8.70 -14.50 -9.35
C TYR A 146 -9.24 -15.86 -8.95
N ARG A 147 -9.59 -16.65 -9.96
CA ARG A 147 -10.01 -18.04 -9.83
C ARG A 147 -9.41 -18.90 -10.93
N TYR A 148 -9.42 -20.20 -10.72
CA TYR A 148 -8.90 -21.21 -11.67
C TYR A 148 -7.40 -21.02 -12.02
N ALA A 149 -6.62 -20.37 -11.16
CA ALA A 149 -5.18 -20.31 -11.38
C ALA A 149 -4.59 -21.72 -11.35
N GLN A 150 -3.64 -21.95 -12.23
CA GLN A 150 -2.91 -23.22 -12.23
C GLN A 150 -1.82 -23.16 -11.18
N ASP A 151 -1.74 -24.22 -10.38
CA ASP A 151 -0.69 -24.36 -9.40
C ASP A 151 0.60 -24.79 -10.12
N SER A 152 1.38 -23.83 -10.55
CA SER A 152 2.73 -24.11 -11.01
C SER A 152 3.68 -23.93 -9.83
N ASN A 153 4.57 -24.90 -9.63
CA ASN A 153 5.44 -25.00 -8.46
C ASN A 153 6.37 -23.79 -8.22
N ASN A 154 6.32 -22.74 -9.04
CA ASN A 154 7.27 -21.63 -9.01
C ASN A 154 6.72 -20.28 -9.44
N THR A 155 5.42 -20.09 -9.64
CA THR A 155 4.93 -18.78 -10.06
C THR A 155 3.63 -18.39 -9.35
N PHE A 156 3.65 -17.31 -8.63
CA PHE A 156 2.48 -16.56 -8.16
C PHE A 156 1.56 -16.11 -9.33
N TYR A 157 2.04 -16.22 -10.56
CA TYR A 157 1.45 -15.68 -11.79
C TYR A 157 0.90 -16.76 -12.71
N ALA A 158 0.54 -17.90 -12.16
CA ALA A 158 -0.15 -18.90 -12.94
C ALA A 158 -1.44 -18.30 -13.52
N GLU A 159 -1.69 -18.63 -14.78
CA GLU A 159 -2.90 -18.22 -15.50
C GLU A 159 -4.14 -18.32 -14.62
N GLY A 160 -4.71 -17.17 -14.32
CA GLY A 160 -5.94 -17.05 -13.55
C GLY A 160 -7.02 -16.36 -14.35
N GLN A 161 -8.22 -16.32 -13.81
CA GLN A 161 -9.34 -15.57 -14.34
C GLN A 161 -9.71 -14.48 -13.35
N GLY A 162 -9.52 -13.22 -13.75
CA GLY A 162 -9.91 -12.08 -12.94
C GLY A 162 -11.38 -12.18 -12.52
N TYR A 163 -11.63 -11.93 -11.26
CA TYR A 163 -12.93 -12.17 -10.64
C TYR A 163 -13.24 -11.07 -9.65
N MET A 164 -14.52 -10.72 -9.55
CA MET A 164 -15.04 -9.75 -8.61
C MET A 164 -16.33 -10.25 -7.98
N MET A 165 -16.53 -9.88 -6.71
CA MET A 165 -17.75 -10.17 -5.96
C MET A 165 -18.21 -8.91 -5.23
N PHE A 166 -19.51 -8.68 -5.23
CA PHE A 166 -20.18 -7.69 -4.40
C PHE A 166 -20.85 -8.41 -3.24
N LEU A 167 -20.65 -7.90 -2.04
CA LEU A 167 -21.17 -8.44 -0.79
C LEU A 167 -21.96 -7.37 -0.04
N ASP A 168 -22.94 -7.78 0.75
CA ASP A 168 -23.47 -6.92 1.80
C ASP A 168 -22.47 -6.79 2.96
N TYR A 169 -22.73 -5.93 3.94
CA TYR A 169 -21.85 -5.73 5.10
C TYR A 169 -21.78 -6.94 6.05
N ASP A 170 -22.71 -7.87 5.93
CA ASP A 170 -22.73 -9.15 6.66
C ASP A 170 -21.89 -10.23 5.95
N GLY A 171 -21.35 -9.91 4.75
CA GLY A 171 -20.53 -10.80 3.95
C GLY A 171 -21.33 -11.72 3.01
N ASN A 172 -22.64 -11.53 2.84
CA ASN A 172 -23.41 -12.35 1.91
C ASN A 172 -23.21 -11.85 0.48
N GLU A 173 -23.04 -12.79 -0.46
CA GLU A 173 -22.92 -12.46 -1.88
C GLU A 173 -24.22 -11.80 -2.40
N ILE A 174 -24.06 -10.61 -2.99
CA ILE A 174 -25.10 -9.91 -3.75
C ILE A 174 -25.02 -10.30 -5.22
N SER A 175 -23.82 -10.23 -5.77
CA SER A 175 -23.53 -10.58 -7.17
C SER A 175 -22.04 -10.83 -7.37
N SER A 176 -21.71 -11.46 -8.50
CA SER A 176 -20.31 -11.65 -8.90
C SER A 176 -20.12 -11.43 -10.40
N LEU A 177 -18.93 -11.04 -10.79
CA LEU A 177 -18.55 -10.72 -12.16
C LEU A 177 -17.29 -11.47 -12.56
N ASN A 178 -17.33 -12.04 -13.76
CA ASN A 178 -16.14 -12.56 -14.42
C ASN A 178 -15.43 -11.40 -15.15
N LEU A 179 -14.20 -11.10 -14.77
CA LEU A 179 -13.39 -10.05 -15.38
C LEU A 179 -12.34 -10.59 -16.34
N ASN A 180 -12.33 -11.90 -16.62
CA ASN A 180 -11.28 -12.60 -17.37
C ASN A 180 -10.98 -11.99 -18.75
N GLN A 181 -11.99 -11.44 -19.43
CA GLN A 181 -11.77 -10.77 -20.73
C GLN A 181 -11.00 -9.44 -20.61
N TYR A 182 -10.80 -8.93 -19.39
CA TYR A 182 -10.15 -7.66 -19.13
C TYR A 182 -8.87 -7.81 -18.31
N ILE A 183 -8.86 -8.73 -17.34
CA ILE A 183 -7.78 -8.89 -16.38
C ILE A 183 -7.67 -10.36 -15.95
N SER A 184 -6.46 -10.89 -15.89
CA SER A 184 -6.24 -12.27 -15.46
C SER A 184 -6.14 -12.40 -13.94
N GLN A 185 -5.55 -11.41 -13.29
CA GLN A 185 -5.44 -11.32 -11.83
C GLN A 185 -5.70 -9.89 -11.39
N ALA A 186 -6.76 -9.68 -10.58
CA ALA A 186 -7.12 -8.38 -10.04
C ALA A 186 -6.54 -8.26 -8.61
N TYR A 187 -5.48 -7.44 -8.47
CA TYR A 187 -4.75 -7.31 -7.20
C TYR A 187 -5.27 -6.24 -6.29
N ARG A 188 -5.79 -5.15 -6.82
CA ARG A 188 -6.28 -4.03 -6.00
C ARG A 188 -7.62 -3.53 -6.49
N VAL A 189 -8.45 -3.06 -5.56
CA VAL A 189 -9.69 -2.34 -5.83
C VAL A 189 -9.81 -1.14 -4.89
N LYS A 190 -10.23 0.00 -5.42
CA LYS A 190 -10.52 1.23 -4.67
C LYS A 190 -11.87 1.79 -5.10
N TYR A 191 -12.58 2.37 -4.15
CA TYR A 191 -13.83 3.10 -4.39
C TYR A 191 -13.56 4.60 -4.36
N LEU A 192 -14.02 5.31 -5.39
CA LEU A 192 -14.02 6.77 -5.43
C LEU A 192 -15.16 7.29 -6.32
N ASN A 193 -15.91 8.28 -5.84
CA ASN A 193 -16.92 9.01 -6.63
C ASN A 193 -17.88 8.08 -7.39
N ASP A 194 -18.51 7.14 -6.70
CA ASP A 194 -19.44 6.14 -7.24
C ASP A 194 -18.85 5.19 -8.30
N HIS A 195 -17.53 5.06 -8.30
CA HIS A 195 -16.81 4.15 -9.18
C HIS A 195 -15.85 3.24 -8.42
N LEU A 196 -15.55 2.12 -9.04
CA LEU A 196 -14.50 1.22 -8.63
C LEU A 196 -13.34 1.32 -9.63
N ILE A 197 -12.15 1.46 -9.11
CA ILE A 197 -10.89 1.35 -9.87
C ILE A 197 -10.26 0.03 -9.47
N ILE A 198 -9.92 -0.79 -10.45
CA ILE A 198 -9.32 -2.11 -10.26
C ILE A 198 -8.01 -2.14 -11.02
N SER A 199 -6.96 -2.68 -10.41
CA SER A 199 -5.69 -2.92 -11.07
C SER A 199 -5.18 -4.34 -10.89
N GLY A 200 -4.27 -4.73 -11.75
CA GLY A 200 -3.63 -6.05 -11.73
C GLY A 200 -2.93 -6.37 -13.04
N LEU A 201 -2.94 -7.64 -13.44
CA LEU A 201 -2.16 -8.18 -14.55
C LEU A 201 -3.04 -8.58 -15.72
N THR A 202 -2.49 -8.41 -16.93
CA THR A 202 -3.01 -9.04 -18.15
C THR A 202 -2.71 -10.55 -18.17
N GLU A 203 -3.22 -11.25 -19.17
CA GLU A 203 -2.87 -12.65 -19.44
C GLU A 203 -1.35 -12.78 -19.63
N GLU A 204 -0.75 -13.83 -19.13
CA GLU A 204 0.69 -14.08 -19.12
C GLU A 204 1.51 -13.04 -18.33
N ALA A 205 0.85 -12.18 -17.51
CA ALA A 205 1.49 -11.13 -16.71
C ALA A 205 2.39 -10.18 -17.54
N LEU A 206 1.96 -9.84 -18.74
CA LEU A 206 2.79 -9.04 -19.67
C LEU A 206 2.72 -7.55 -19.37
N ASP A 207 1.54 -7.05 -18.92
CA ASP A 207 1.32 -5.61 -18.75
C ASP A 207 0.51 -5.30 -17.50
N PHE A 208 0.64 -4.07 -17.02
CA PHE A 208 -0.27 -3.47 -16.04
C PHE A 208 -1.67 -3.35 -16.63
N LYS A 209 -2.66 -3.69 -15.86
CA LYS A 209 -4.07 -3.50 -16.23
C LYS A 209 -4.76 -2.60 -15.24
N ALA A 210 -5.54 -1.64 -15.74
CA ALA A 210 -6.47 -0.88 -14.92
C ALA A 210 -7.86 -0.84 -15.56
N ILE A 211 -8.88 -0.85 -14.69
CA ILE A 211 -10.30 -0.88 -15.07
C ILE A 211 -11.01 0.15 -14.21
N LYS A 212 -11.89 0.96 -14.81
CA LYS A 212 -12.90 1.73 -14.11
C LYS A 212 -14.27 1.19 -14.41
N MET A 213 -15.05 1.00 -13.36
CA MET A 213 -16.42 0.51 -13.49
C MET A 213 -17.39 1.24 -12.54
N SER A 214 -18.67 1.21 -12.88
CA SER A 214 -19.74 1.66 -11.97
C SER A 214 -20.01 0.62 -10.88
N LEU A 215 -20.70 1.03 -9.81
CA LEU A 215 -21.13 0.11 -8.75
C LEU A 215 -22.12 -0.97 -9.23
N ASP A 216 -22.77 -0.77 -10.39
CA ASP A 216 -23.64 -1.76 -11.03
C ASP A 216 -22.87 -2.79 -11.88
N GLY A 217 -21.52 -2.72 -11.88
CA GLY A 217 -20.66 -3.65 -12.61
C GLY A 217 -20.45 -3.33 -14.08
N ASN A 218 -20.85 -2.15 -14.59
CA ASN A 218 -20.62 -1.76 -15.97
C ASN A 218 -19.21 -1.19 -16.12
N ILE A 219 -18.42 -1.75 -17.06
CA ILE A 219 -17.10 -1.24 -17.39
C ILE A 219 -17.25 0.11 -18.11
N ILE A 220 -16.55 1.13 -17.63
CA ILE A 220 -16.50 2.47 -18.21
C ILE A 220 -15.32 2.58 -19.13
N TRP A 221 -14.14 2.18 -18.63
CA TRP A 221 -12.93 2.01 -19.44
C TRP A 221 -12.04 0.90 -18.88
N HIS A 222 -11.18 0.36 -19.72
CA HIS A 222 -10.11 -0.55 -19.34
C HIS A 222 -8.90 -0.30 -20.24
N ASN A 223 -7.73 -0.16 -19.64
CA ASN A 223 -6.50 0.14 -20.38
C ASN A 223 -5.36 -0.77 -19.92
N GLU A 224 -4.39 -0.93 -20.78
CA GLU A 224 -3.14 -1.65 -20.56
C GLU A 224 -1.98 -0.66 -20.61
N TYR A 225 -0.99 -0.87 -19.75
CA TYR A 225 0.17 -0.03 -19.65
C TYR A 225 1.40 -0.91 -19.44
N GLY A 226 2.42 -0.70 -20.22
CA GLY A 226 3.63 -1.50 -20.16
C GLY A 226 4.51 -1.29 -21.38
N GLY A 227 5.34 -2.24 -21.66
CA GLY A 227 6.31 -2.18 -22.75
C GLY A 227 6.34 -3.43 -23.59
N ASN A 228 7.54 -3.88 -23.94
CA ASN A 228 7.72 -5.03 -24.84
C ASN A 228 8.14 -6.32 -24.09
N ASN A 229 8.13 -6.29 -22.77
CA ASN A 229 8.54 -7.39 -21.90
C ASN A 229 7.60 -7.46 -20.71
N TYR A 230 7.91 -8.24 -19.68
CA TYR A 230 7.06 -8.41 -18.50
C TYR A 230 6.99 -7.13 -17.67
N ASP A 231 5.77 -6.76 -17.32
CA ASP A 231 5.43 -5.61 -16.49
C ASP A 231 4.40 -6.05 -15.45
N HIS A 232 4.77 -6.11 -14.17
CA HIS A 232 3.94 -6.65 -13.09
C HIS A 232 3.36 -5.55 -12.21
N CYS A 233 2.03 -5.43 -12.13
CA CYS A 233 1.31 -4.43 -11.32
C CYS A 233 0.75 -5.05 -10.04
N PHE A 234 1.22 -4.60 -8.89
CA PHE A 234 0.76 -5.07 -7.57
C PHE A 234 0.16 -3.96 -6.72
N GLY A 235 0.72 -2.76 -6.78
CA GLY A 235 0.29 -1.61 -6.00
C GLY A 235 -0.68 -0.72 -6.76
N MET A 236 -1.70 -0.20 -6.07
CA MET A 236 -2.56 0.87 -6.56
C MET A 236 -3.07 1.72 -5.41
N ASP A 237 -3.08 3.03 -5.64
CA ASP A 237 -3.82 3.96 -4.81
C ASP A 237 -4.53 5.01 -5.66
N VAL A 238 -5.57 5.62 -5.10
CA VAL A 238 -6.38 6.64 -5.78
C VAL A 238 -6.53 7.81 -4.83
N SER A 239 -6.06 8.97 -5.25
CA SER A 239 -6.20 10.21 -4.48
C SER A 239 -7.61 10.81 -4.59
N SER A 240 -7.95 11.70 -3.67
CA SER A 240 -9.26 12.35 -3.61
C SER A 240 -9.60 13.19 -4.85
N ASP A 241 -8.58 13.71 -5.56
CA ASP A 241 -8.73 14.45 -6.81
C ASP A 241 -9.00 13.54 -8.03
N GLY A 242 -8.98 12.21 -7.83
CA GLY A 242 -9.19 11.21 -8.88
C GLY A 242 -7.92 10.77 -9.60
N SER A 243 -6.73 11.23 -9.20
CA SER A 243 -5.49 10.68 -9.75
C SER A 243 -5.32 9.23 -9.32
N ILE A 244 -4.98 8.36 -10.27
CA ILE A 244 -4.74 6.93 -10.05
C ILE A 244 -3.24 6.68 -10.13
N PHE A 245 -2.68 6.06 -9.10
CA PHE A 245 -1.28 5.68 -9.04
C PHE A 245 -1.18 4.16 -9.09
N LEU A 246 -0.33 3.64 -9.98
CA LEU A 246 -0.03 2.22 -10.11
C LEU A 246 1.46 2.00 -9.86
N ALA A 247 1.80 0.91 -9.20
CA ALA A 247 3.17 0.50 -8.97
C ALA A 247 3.37 -1.00 -9.17
N GLY A 248 4.57 -1.33 -9.56
CA GLY A 248 5.04 -2.68 -9.74
C GLY A 248 6.46 -2.65 -10.27
N HIS A 249 6.83 -3.65 -11.03
CA HIS A 249 8.17 -3.75 -11.59
C HIS A 249 8.15 -4.19 -13.05
N THR A 250 9.24 -3.95 -13.76
CA THR A 250 9.30 -4.06 -15.22
C THR A 250 10.63 -4.63 -15.69
N LEU A 251 10.56 -5.45 -16.74
CA LEU A 251 11.69 -5.80 -17.62
C LEU A 251 11.65 -5.04 -18.95
N SER A 252 10.68 -4.16 -19.15
CA SER A 252 10.50 -3.43 -20.41
C SER A 252 11.45 -2.25 -20.51
N GLY A 253 12.57 -2.45 -21.21
CA GLY A 253 13.58 -1.40 -21.43
C GLY A 253 14.56 -1.23 -20.28
N THR A 254 14.65 -2.19 -19.40
CA THR A 254 15.59 -2.30 -18.28
C THR A 254 16.50 -3.52 -18.47
N GLU A 255 17.59 -3.61 -17.72
CA GLU A 255 18.51 -4.77 -17.79
C GLU A 255 18.06 -5.90 -16.86
N ASN A 256 17.28 -5.59 -15.83
CA ASN A 256 16.69 -6.48 -14.84
C ASN A 256 15.35 -5.92 -14.37
N TRP A 257 14.78 -6.48 -13.31
CA TRP A 257 13.59 -5.92 -12.69
C TRP A 257 13.87 -4.57 -12.01
N ASP A 258 13.28 -3.50 -12.56
CA ASP A 258 13.27 -2.17 -11.97
C ASP A 258 11.86 -1.80 -11.53
N THR A 259 11.73 -0.93 -10.52
CA THR A 259 10.42 -0.39 -10.13
C THR A 259 9.77 0.35 -11.30
N TYR A 260 8.47 0.17 -11.45
CA TYR A 260 7.67 0.87 -12.46
C TYR A 260 6.48 1.53 -11.79
N THR A 261 6.48 2.87 -11.79
CA THR A 261 5.44 3.68 -11.17
C THR A 261 4.80 4.59 -12.21
N MET A 262 3.49 4.72 -12.19
CA MET A 262 2.77 5.60 -13.10
C MET A 262 1.63 6.34 -12.43
N LYS A 263 1.29 7.49 -13.01
CA LYS A 263 0.12 8.30 -12.67
C LYS A 263 -0.81 8.39 -13.85
N LEU A 264 -2.08 8.11 -13.62
CA LEU A 264 -3.16 8.26 -14.59
C LEU A 264 -4.13 9.34 -14.09
N ASP A 265 -4.87 9.94 -15.02
CA ASP A 265 -6.08 10.70 -14.67
C ASP A 265 -7.26 9.75 -14.38
N PHE A 266 -8.38 10.31 -13.93
CA PHE A 266 -9.57 9.50 -13.59
C PHE A 266 -10.26 8.87 -14.81
N ASP A 267 -9.89 9.28 -16.02
CA ASP A 267 -10.37 8.70 -17.28
C ASP A 267 -9.39 7.65 -17.86
N GLY A 268 -8.34 7.31 -17.11
CA GLY A 268 -7.36 6.29 -17.47
C GLY A 268 -6.30 6.76 -18.47
N ASN A 269 -6.15 8.06 -18.69
CA ASN A 269 -5.08 8.56 -19.53
C ASN A 269 -3.78 8.63 -18.74
N LEU A 270 -2.69 8.15 -19.33
CA LEU A 270 -1.35 8.22 -18.73
C LEU A 270 -0.89 9.68 -18.64
N ILE A 271 -0.60 10.15 -17.44
CA ILE A 271 -0.03 11.47 -17.17
C ILE A 271 1.50 11.40 -17.21
N TRP A 272 2.05 10.45 -16.46
CA TRP A 272 3.48 10.14 -16.48
C TRP A 272 3.73 8.70 -16.02
N ASP A 273 4.88 8.16 -16.41
CA ASP A 273 5.41 6.90 -15.90
C ASP A 273 6.91 7.03 -15.61
N ARG A 274 7.42 6.21 -14.69
CA ARG A 274 8.84 6.19 -14.29
C ARG A 274 9.29 4.77 -14.02
N LYS A 275 10.45 4.42 -14.58
CA LYS A 275 11.20 3.21 -14.30
C LYS A 275 12.44 3.61 -13.53
N VAL A 276 12.61 3.05 -12.36
CA VAL A 276 13.69 3.46 -11.47
C VAL A 276 14.31 2.23 -10.82
N GLY A 277 15.59 1.99 -11.12
CA GLY A 277 16.41 1.00 -10.45
C GLY A 277 17.20 1.63 -9.32
N ASN A 278 17.47 0.87 -8.27
CA ASN A 278 18.31 1.31 -7.16
C ASN A 278 19.78 1.34 -7.63
N PRO A 279 20.49 2.47 -7.48
CA PRO A 279 21.88 2.59 -7.94
C PRO A 279 22.92 1.90 -7.05
N ARG A 280 22.49 1.16 -6.03
CA ARG A 280 23.39 0.46 -5.11
C ARG A 280 24.11 -0.73 -5.78
N GLY A 281 25.12 -1.24 -5.11
CA GLY A 281 25.81 -2.47 -5.49
C GLY A 281 26.95 -2.25 -6.50
N PHE A 282 27.63 -3.34 -6.80
CA PHE A 282 28.78 -3.36 -7.72
C PHE A 282 28.36 -3.14 -9.17
N ASN A 283 27.26 -3.78 -9.56
CA ASN A 283 26.70 -3.65 -10.89
C ASN A 283 25.16 -3.67 -10.76
N PRO A 284 24.49 -2.53 -11.02
CA PRO A 284 23.05 -2.41 -10.86
C PRO A 284 22.23 -3.45 -11.64
N GLN A 285 22.77 -4.02 -12.72
CA GLN A 285 22.09 -5.08 -13.49
C GLN A 285 21.82 -6.36 -12.67
N TYR A 286 22.45 -6.54 -11.53
CA TYR A 286 22.23 -7.67 -10.63
C TYR A 286 21.32 -7.33 -9.45
N ILE A 287 20.87 -6.09 -9.36
CA ILE A 287 19.95 -5.66 -8.28
C ILE A 287 18.54 -5.65 -8.85
N HIS A 288 17.68 -6.49 -8.30
CA HIS A 288 16.25 -6.46 -8.59
C HIS A 288 15.56 -5.47 -7.68
N ASP A 289 14.65 -4.69 -8.24
CA ASP A 289 13.85 -3.68 -7.54
C ASP A 289 12.38 -3.97 -7.79
N GLU A 290 11.75 -4.66 -6.85
CA GLU A 290 10.39 -5.18 -6.99
C GLU A 290 9.42 -4.38 -6.14
N ALA A 291 8.65 -3.48 -6.78
CA ALA A 291 7.65 -2.67 -6.10
C ALA A 291 6.36 -3.46 -5.88
N TRP A 292 5.84 -3.40 -4.64
CA TRP A 292 4.64 -4.09 -4.19
C TRP A 292 3.54 -3.15 -3.73
N GLY A 293 3.88 -2.00 -3.16
CA GLY A 293 2.94 -1.05 -2.61
C GLY A 293 3.14 0.39 -3.09
N ILE A 294 2.07 1.19 -3.01
CA ILE A 294 2.09 2.61 -3.34
C ILE A 294 1.02 3.35 -2.55
N LYS A 295 1.31 4.59 -2.16
CA LYS A 295 0.33 5.53 -1.61
C LYS A 295 0.41 6.87 -2.30
N ALA A 296 -0.74 7.42 -2.63
CA ALA A 296 -0.89 8.80 -3.03
C ALA A 296 -0.53 9.71 -1.85
N THR A 297 0.17 10.81 -2.11
CA THR A 297 0.53 11.80 -1.10
C THR A 297 -0.21 13.12 -1.33
N ASN A 298 -0.37 13.89 -0.27
CA ASN A 298 -1.17 15.10 -0.27
C ASN A 298 -0.66 16.21 -1.22
N ASP A 299 0.60 16.15 -1.66
CA ASP A 299 1.20 17.05 -2.67
C ASP A 299 0.83 16.68 -4.13
N GLY A 300 -0.09 15.73 -4.33
CA GLY A 300 -0.50 15.20 -5.63
C GLY A 300 0.52 14.24 -6.26
N GLY A 301 1.55 13.87 -5.53
CA GLY A 301 2.52 12.84 -5.87
C GLY A 301 2.19 11.50 -5.26
N CYS A 302 3.20 10.62 -5.12
CA CYS A 302 3.07 9.32 -4.48
C CYS A 302 4.39 8.86 -3.87
N VAL A 303 4.30 7.90 -2.96
CA VAL A 303 5.45 7.13 -2.47
C VAL A 303 5.25 5.66 -2.85
N THR A 304 6.25 5.08 -3.49
CA THR A 304 6.31 3.66 -3.85
C THR A 304 7.24 2.94 -2.90
N ILE A 305 6.84 1.74 -2.45
CA ILE A 305 7.67 0.83 -1.66
C ILE A 305 8.04 -0.39 -2.50
N ALA A 306 9.29 -0.82 -2.38
CA ALA A 306 9.86 -1.97 -3.07
C ALA A 306 10.77 -2.77 -2.13
N GLY A 307 10.98 -4.03 -2.48
CA GLY A 307 12.17 -4.76 -2.11
C GLY A 307 13.28 -4.46 -3.11
N THR A 308 14.52 -4.29 -2.65
CA THR A 308 15.71 -4.18 -3.50
C THR A 308 16.76 -5.17 -3.03
N GLY A 309 17.12 -6.11 -3.88
CA GLY A 309 18.03 -7.21 -3.55
C GLY A 309 18.67 -7.83 -4.78
N ASP A 310 19.52 -8.82 -4.55
CA ASP A 310 20.20 -9.57 -5.59
C ASP A 310 19.66 -11.00 -5.62
N GLU A 311 18.95 -11.35 -6.67
CA GLU A 311 18.45 -12.71 -6.89
C GLU A 311 19.50 -13.66 -7.47
N TYR A 312 20.65 -13.12 -7.89
CA TYR A 312 21.70 -13.94 -8.45
C TYR A 312 22.64 -14.45 -7.36
N ALA A 313 23.17 -15.64 -7.57
CA ALA A 313 24.17 -16.19 -6.70
C ALA A 313 25.38 -15.25 -6.61
N TYR A 314 25.89 -15.02 -5.40
CA TYR A 314 27.05 -14.17 -5.11
C TYR A 314 28.26 -14.42 -6.05
N SER A 315 28.44 -15.67 -6.48
CA SER A 315 29.48 -16.05 -7.44
C SER A 315 29.31 -15.39 -8.83
N GLU A 316 28.11 -15.02 -9.22
CA GLU A 316 27.84 -14.38 -10.52
C GLU A 316 28.29 -12.93 -10.55
N CYS A 317 28.30 -12.27 -9.41
CA CYS A 317 28.82 -10.91 -9.24
C CYS A 317 30.33 -10.86 -8.96
N ASN A 318 31.05 -11.97 -9.04
CA ASN A 318 32.47 -12.10 -8.70
C ASN A 318 32.80 -11.68 -7.25
N GLY A 319 31.86 -11.77 -6.34
CA GLY A 319 32.05 -11.51 -4.93
C GLY A 319 32.27 -10.04 -4.54
N ASN A 320 31.95 -9.08 -5.40
CA ASN A 320 32.11 -7.66 -5.12
C ASN A 320 30.76 -6.97 -5.07
N ASP A 321 30.45 -6.39 -3.93
CA ASP A 321 29.25 -5.57 -3.67
C ASP A 321 27.91 -6.17 -4.09
N CYS A 322 27.89 -7.46 -4.40
CA CYS A 322 26.66 -8.21 -4.57
C CYS A 322 26.16 -8.60 -3.21
N SER A 323 24.89 -8.41 -2.99
CA SER A 323 24.23 -8.80 -1.77
C SER A 323 22.95 -9.52 -2.15
N ASP A 324 22.85 -10.77 -1.79
CA ASP A 324 21.59 -11.52 -1.79
C ASP A 324 20.61 -11.05 -0.71
N VAL A 325 21.05 -10.06 0.09
CA VAL A 325 20.22 -9.46 1.15
C VAL A 325 19.32 -8.39 0.57
N TRP A 326 18.04 -8.59 0.71
CA TRP A 326 17.00 -7.65 0.35
C TRP A 326 16.90 -6.50 1.36
N ASN A 327 16.55 -5.30 0.87
CA ASN A 327 16.33 -4.11 1.68
C ASN A 327 15.01 -3.45 1.26
N ALA A 328 14.42 -2.66 2.15
CA ALA A 328 13.26 -1.83 1.83
C ALA A 328 13.70 -0.59 1.03
N TYR A 329 13.11 -0.36 -0.12
CA TYR A 329 13.44 0.74 -1.01
C TYR A 329 12.22 1.61 -1.25
N LEU A 330 12.34 2.88 -0.92
CA LEU A 330 11.28 3.88 -1.09
C LEU A 330 11.65 4.92 -2.12
N ILE A 331 10.67 5.30 -2.93
CA ILE A 331 10.81 6.35 -3.92
C ILE A 331 9.63 7.31 -3.80
N LYS A 332 9.91 8.58 -3.48
CA LYS A 332 8.90 9.65 -3.48
C LYS A 332 8.93 10.39 -4.80
N PHE A 333 7.79 10.40 -5.45
CA PHE A 333 7.56 11.19 -6.66
C PHE A 333 6.64 12.37 -6.35
N ASN A 334 6.95 13.53 -6.90
CA ASN A 334 6.05 14.68 -6.87
C ASN A 334 4.95 14.57 -7.92
N ASN A 335 4.05 15.56 -7.95
CA ASN A 335 2.92 15.58 -8.88
C ASN A 335 3.32 15.48 -10.37
N GLN A 336 4.52 15.94 -10.74
CA GLN A 336 5.06 15.86 -12.11
C GLN A 336 5.82 14.57 -12.40
N GLY A 337 5.91 13.67 -11.44
CA GLY A 337 6.65 12.41 -11.54
C GLY A 337 8.17 12.60 -11.45
N ASN A 338 8.67 13.72 -10.93
CA ASN A 338 10.08 13.83 -10.60
C ASN A 338 10.32 13.19 -9.24
N ILE A 339 11.48 12.58 -9.08
CA ILE A 339 11.91 12.03 -7.80
C ILE A 339 12.27 13.20 -6.87
N ASP A 340 11.56 13.31 -5.75
CA ASP A 340 11.91 14.25 -4.68
C ASP A 340 13.01 13.67 -3.81
N TRP A 341 12.91 12.39 -3.50
CA TRP A 341 13.93 11.61 -2.79
C TRP A 341 13.73 10.11 -3.05
N GLN A 342 14.78 9.35 -2.79
CA GLN A 342 14.76 7.89 -2.71
C GLN A 342 15.64 7.46 -1.56
N GLU A 343 15.23 6.44 -0.82
CA GLU A 343 15.91 5.96 0.37
C GLU A 343 15.85 4.45 0.47
N THR A 344 16.91 3.85 0.99
CA THR A 344 17.01 2.40 1.20
C THR A 344 17.23 2.15 2.68
N PHE A 345 16.34 1.38 3.29
CA PHE A 345 16.44 0.95 4.68
C PHE A 345 16.80 -0.53 4.76
N SER A 346 17.72 -0.84 5.65
CA SER A 346 18.28 -2.17 5.85
C SER A 346 18.21 -2.60 7.32
N SER A 347 18.35 -3.89 7.56
CA SER A 347 18.46 -4.41 8.92
C SER A 347 19.65 -3.80 9.71
N LEU A 348 20.68 -3.27 9.01
CA LEU A 348 21.83 -2.62 9.63
C LEU A 348 21.49 -1.25 10.25
N ASP A 349 20.40 -0.60 9.82
CA ASP A 349 19.97 0.68 10.36
C ASP A 349 19.39 0.56 11.78
N VAL A 350 18.94 -0.63 12.15
CA VAL A 350 18.33 -0.91 13.47
C VAL A 350 19.08 -1.99 14.27
N SER A 351 20.02 -2.72 13.65
CA SER A 351 20.76 -3.83 14.28
C SER A 351 22.19 -3.91 13.74
N ASN A 352 23.02 -4.78 14.33
CA ASN A 352 24.36 -5.07 13.83
C ASN A 352 24.40 -6.34 12.95
N GLN A 353 23.26 -6.82 12.49
CA GLN A 353 23.14 -8.05 11.69
C GLN A 353 22.56 -7.71 10.34
N ASN A 354 23.15 -8.23 9.26
CA ASN A 354 22.68 -8.08 7.92
C ASN A 354 21.81 -9.28 7.54
N TYR A 355 20.52 -9.06 7.33
CA TYR A 355 19.54 -10.04 6.92
C TYR A 355 18.45 -9.37 6.08
N ASP A 356 17.67 -10.18 5.36
CA ASP A 356 16.62 -9.70 4.47
C ASP A 356 15.64 -8.75 5.16
N TRP A 357 15.28 -7.71 4.41
CA TRP A 357 14.40 -6.64 4.85
C TRP A 357 13.62 -6.05 3.69
N ALA A 358 12.94 -6.91 2.92
CA ALA A 358 12.18 -6.49 1.75
C ALA A 358 10.97 -5.63 2.14
N GLY A 359 10.78 -4.53 1.44
CA GLY A 359 9.60 -3.68 1.61
C GLY A 359 8.44 -4.24 0.78
N GLU A 360 7.31 -4.53 1.44
CA GLU A 360 6.15 -5.20 0.83
C GLU A 360 4.97 -4.25 0.61
N ASP A 361 4.55 -3.53 1.62
CA ASP A 361 3.41 -2.59 1.53
C ASP A 361 3.61 -1.41 2.47
N ILE A 362 2.84 -0.34 2.25
CA ILE A 362 2.97 0.92 2.96
C ILE A 362 1.59 1.51 3.28
N ALA A 363 1.43 2.08 4.48
CA ALA A 363 0.30 2.91 4.85
C ALA A 363 0.79 4.25 5.42
N LEU A 364 0.20 5.35 4.95
CA LEU A 364 0.53 6.68 5.48
C LEU A 364 -0.06 6.85 6.88
N THR A 365 0.63 7.62 7.72
CA THR A 365 0.22 7.93 9.08
C THR A 365 -0.10 9.42 9.23
N ASP A 366 -0.95 9.76 10.22
CA ASP A 366 -1.46 11.13 10.42
C ASP A 366 -0.37 12.14 10.78
N ASP A 367 0.77 11.66 11.27
CA ASP A 367 1.94 12.48 11.59
C ASP A 367 2.82 12.83 10.36
N GLY A 368 2.36 12.52 9.14
CA GLY A 368 3.10 12.74 7.91
C GLY A 368 4.16 11.69 7.61
N GLY A 369 4.24 10.65 8.40
CA GLY A 369 5.10 9.51 8.18
C GLY A 369 4.39 8.35 7.46
N ALA A 370 4.95 7.16 7.59
CA ALA A 370 4.37 5.92 7.11
C ALA A 370 4.73 4.74 8.01
N ILE A 371 3.89 3.71 7.95
CA ILE A 371 4.21 2.37 8.43
C ILE A 371 4.40 1.45 7.23
N ILE A 372 5.45 0.68 7.24
CA ILE A 372 5.84 -0.22 6.16
C ILE A 372 5.80 -1.65 6.68
N ALA A 373 5.19 -2.53 5.90
CA ALA A 373 5.36 -3.98 6.06
C ALA A 373 6.73 -4.36 5.51
N VAL A 374 7.55 -4.96 6.35
CA VAL A 374 8.88 -5.44 5.97
C VAL A 374 8.90 -6.95 6.14
N ASP A 375 9.22 -7.66 5.06
CA ASP A 375 9.51 -9.08 5.12
C ASP A 375 10.98 -9.29 5.51
N ASN A 376 11.19 -9.90 6.63
CA ASN A 376 12.49 -10.28 7.16
C ASN A 376 12.47 -11.71 7.75
N GLY A 377 11.65 -12.57 7.16
CA GLY A 377 11.29 -13.87 7.73
C GLY A 377 10.35 -13.76 8.94
N ARG A 378 9.85 -12.54 9.21
CA ARG A 378 8.91 -12.18 10.27
C ARG A 378 7.97 -11.08 9.76
N PHE A 379 6.94 -10.77 10.53
CA PHE A 379 6.11 -9.59 10.32
C PHE A 379 6.83 -8.35 10.85
N GLY A 380 7.58 -7.67 9.99
CA GLY A 380 8.29 -6.44 10.33
C GLY A 380 7.38 -5.23 10.19
N PHE A 381 7.38 -4.37 11.20
CA PHE A 381 6.70 -3.08 11.24
C PHE A 381 7.76 -2.00 11.31
N LEU A 382 7.97 -1.28 10.22
CA LEU A 382 8.92 -0.17 10.13
C LEU A 382 8.14 1.14 10.10
N LYS A 383 8.23 1.93 11.16
CA LYS A 383 7.67 3.28 11.20
C LYS A 383 8.75 4.29 10.79
N ILE A 384 8.39 5.12 9.83
CA ILE A 384 9.27 6.19 9.33
C ILE A 384 8.54 7.54 9.37
N SER A 385 9.31 8.62 9.54
CA SER A 385 8.83 10.01 9.50
C SER A 385 9.04 10.65 8.13
N ASN A 386 8.54 11.88 7.97
CA ASN A 386 8.86 12.80 6.86
C ASN A 386 8.54 12.29 5.44
N ILE A 387 7.45 11.53 5.27
CA ILE A 387 6.99 11.10 3.93
C ILE A 387 6.27 12.23 3.20
N GLN A 388 5.47 12.98 3.93
CA GLN A 388 4.72 14.11 3.39
C GLN A 388 4.64 15.24 4.42
N ASN A 389 4.58 16.46 3.93
CA ASN A 389 4.38 17.59 4.80
C ASN A 389 2.91 17.62 5.25
N ILE A 390 2.69 17.63 6.55
CA ILE A 390 1.37 17.94 7.10
C ILE A 390 1.29 19.45 7.26
N LEU A 391 0.32 20.02 6.61
CA LEU A 391 -0.02 21.42 6.79
C LEU A 391 -1.04 21.50 7.93
N ASN A 392 -0.56 21.71 9.16
CA ASN A 392 -1.44 21.83 10.32
C ASN A 392 -2.54 22.86 10.06
N GLY A 393 -3.80 22.43 10.21
CA GLY A 393 -4.97 23.23 9.90
C GLY A 393 -5.56 23.03 8.52
N ASP A 394 -4.95 22.24 7.64
CA ASP A 394 -5.53 21.80 6.37
C ASP A 394 -6.43 20.57 6.64
N LEU A 395 -7.68 20.84 6.97
CA LEU A 395 -8.62 19.80 7.40
C LEU A 395 -9.32 19.08 6.26
N ASN A 396 -9.22 19.63 5.03
CA ASN A 396 -9.75 18.98 3.83
C ASN A 396 -8.65 18.28 3.02
N ASN A 397 -7.39 18.38 3.45
CA ASN A 397 -6.21 17.79 2.80
C ASN A 397 -6.03 18.24 1.34
N ASP A 398 -6.36 19.52 1.03
CA ASP A 398 -6.17 20.10 -0.32
C ASP A 398 -4.82 20.84 -0.47
N ASN A 399 -3.96 20.78 0.54
CA ASN A 399 -2.66 21.47 0.66
C ASN A 399 -2.75 22.99 0.61
N THR A 400 -3.89 23.56 0.99
CA THR A 400 -4.09 25.00 0.98
C THR A 400 -4.85 25.42 2.21
N LEU A 401 -4.20 26.13 3.14
CA LEU A 401 -4.94 26.75 4.23
C LEU A 401 -5.86 27.86 3.72
N ASN A 402 -7.16 27.64 3.85
CA ASN A 402 -8.16 28.57 3.36
C ASN A 402 -9.44 28.55 4.23
N VAL A 403 -10.46 29.31 3.80
CA VAL A 403 -11.71 29.42 4.58
C VAL A 403 -12.49 28.09 4.69
N LEU A 404 -12.25 27.13 3.81
CA LEU A 404 -12.92 25.83 3.89
C LEU A 404 -12.43 25.05 5.12
N ASP A 405 -11.15 25.13 5.44
CA ASP A 405 -10.58 24.50 6.65
C ASP A 405 -11.14 25.15 7.92
N VAL A 406 -11.33 26.46 7.92
CA VAL A 406 -12.00 27.16 9.03
C VAL A 406 -13.42 26.63 9.23
N VAL A 407 -14.16 26.41 8.15
CA VAL A 407 -15.52 25.84 8.20
C VAL A 407 -15.50 24.41 8.74
N LEU A 408 -14.56 23.59 8.29
CA LEU A 408 -14.39 22.22 8.79
C LEU A 408 -14.01 22.20 10.27
N MET A 409 -13.06 23.04 10.71
CA MET A 409 -12.68 23.15 12.11
C MET A 409 -13.87 23.58 12.99
N VAL A 410 -14.68 24.51 12.54
CA VAL A 410 -15.91 24.90 13.25
C VAL A 410 -16.90 23.72 13.33
N ASN A 411 -17.04 22.91 12.28
CA ASN A 411 -17.88 21.72 12.31
C ASN A 411 -17.36 20.69 13.31
N VAL A 412 -16.06 20.45 13.37
CA VAL A 412 -15.42 19.56 14.37
C VAL A 412 -15.73 20.04 15.79
N ILE A 413 -15.63 21.34 16.04
CA ILE A 413 -15.95 21.93 17.36
C ILE A 413 -17.44 21.75 17.74
N LEU A 414 -18.34 21.80 16.76
CA LEU A 414 -19.79 21.69 16.98
C LEU A 414 -20.27 20.26 17.13
N ASP A 415 -19.52 19.29 16.61
CA ASP A 415 -19.94 17.87 16.51
C ASP A 415 -19.53 17.02 17.72
N ASP A 416 -18.90 17.59 18.72
CA ASP A 416 -18.56 17.07 20.08
C ASP A 416 -17.95 15.63 20.14
N ASN A 417 -17.58 14.99 19.03
CA ASN A 417 -17.27 13.56 18.98
C ASN A 417 -15.97 13.15 18.30
N SER A 418 -15.19 14.05 17.73
CA SER A 418 -13.94 13.66 17.08
C SER A 418 -12.80 14.63 17.38
N TYR A 419 -11.84 14.17 18.17
CA TYR A 419 -10.55 14.85 18.28
C TYR A 419 -9.75 14.59 17.00
N LEU A 420 -9.43 15.66 16.27
CA LEU A 420 -8.57 15.67 15.11
C LEU A 420 -7.26 16.37 15.48
N PRO A 421 -6.14 15.66 15.62
CA PRO A 421 -4.86 16.27 16.01
C PRO A 421 -4.44 17.46 15.15
N GLU A 422 -4.73 17.41 13.84
CA GLU A 422 -4.43 18.47 12.86
C GLU A 422 -5.21 19.76 13.12
N ALA A 423 -6.30 19.70 13.84
CA ALA A 423 -7.12 20.84 14.20
C ALA A 423 -6.69 21.50 15.53
N ASP A 424 -5.91 20.82 16.37
CA ASP A 424 -5.35 21.36 17.62
C ASP A 424 -4.07 22.15 17.32
N LEU A 425 -4.22 23.37 16.84
CA LEU A 425 -3.10 24.20 16.39
C LEU A 425 -2.28 24.82 17.51
N ASN A 426 -2.81 24.82 18.74
CA ASN A 426 -2.09 25.30 19.90
C ASN A 426 -1.52 24.19 20.78
N LEU A 427 -1.80 22.92 20.44
CA LEU A 427 -1.35 21.70 21.12
C LEU A 427 -1.73 21.66 22.60
N ASP A 428 -2.91 22.18 22.94
CA ASP A 428 -3.41 22.17 24.33
C ASP A 428 -4.29 20.94 24.64
N GLY A 429 -4.51 20.05 23.65
CA GLY A 429 -5.29 18.84 23.78
C GLY A 429 -6.79 19.04 23.61
N ALA A 430 -7.23 20.22 23.15
CA ALA A 430 -8.65 20.55 22.98
C ALA A 430 -8.87 21.38 21.72
N ILE A 431 -9.68 20.90 20.79
CA ILE A 431 -10.06 21.67 19.60
C ILE A 431 -11.16 22.66 19.99
N ASN A 432 -10.86 23.94 19.88
CA ASN A 432 -11.75 25.00 20.33
C ASN A 432 -11.58 26.30 19.52
N VAL A 433 -12.24 27.38 19.93
CA VAL A 433 -12.19 28.66 19.21
C VAL A 433 -10.79 29.28 19.11
N LEU A 434 -9.84 28.88 19.98
CA LEU A 434 -8.47 29.38 19.92
C LEU A 434 -7.74 28.80 18.71
N ASP A 435 -8.04 27.57 18.33
CA ASP A 435 -7.49 26.92 17.14
C ASP A 435 -8.04 27.55 15.86
N VAL A 436 -9.33 27.89 15.86
CA VAL A 436 -9.93 28.68 14.75
C VAL A 436 -9.21 30.01 14.58
N ILE A 437 -8.91 30.71 15.66
CA ILE A 437 -8.18 31.99 15.59
C ILE A 437 -6.75 31.76 15.09
N ASN A 438 -6.07 30.69 15.50
CA ASN A 438 -4.76 30.33 15.03
C ASN A 438 -4.79 30.03 13.53
N LEU A 439 -5.76 29.23 13.06
CA LEU A 439 -5.94 28.92 11.65
C LEU A 439 -6.18 30.18 10.80
N ILE A 440 -7.07 31.08 11.24
CA ILE A 440 -7.31 32.34 10.55
C ILE A 440 -6.02 33.17 10.46
N ASN A 441 -5.22 33.21 11.50
CA ASN A 441 -3.94 33.93 11.50
C ASN A 441 -2.94 33.29 10.52
N LEU A 442 -2.91 31.97 10.38
CA LEU A 442 -2.07 31.26 9.40
C LEU A 442 -2.52 31.58 7.95
N ILE A 443 -3.82 31.66 7.69
CA ILE A 443 -4.38 31.97 6.37
C ILE A 443 -4.09 33.43 5.95
N LEU A 444 -4.02 34.35 6.89
CA LEU A 444 -3.88 35.79 6.63
C LEU A 444 -2.41 36.27 6.52
N ASN A 445 -1.43 35.45 6.90
CA ASN A 445 0.00 35.78 6.89
C ASN A 445 0.70 35.15 5.67
#